data_b10fc4e741d11630e45ab8b1db9444b3
#
_entry.id   b10fc4e741d11630e45ab8b1db9444b3
#
_cell.length_a   1.000
_cell.length_b   1.000
_cell.length_c   1.000
_cell.angle_alpha   90.00
_cell.angle_beta   90.00
_cell.angle_gamma   90.00
#
_symmetry.space_group_name_H-M   'P 1'
#
loop_
_entity.id
_entity.type
_entity.pdbx_description
1 polymer ?
#
loop_
_entity_poly.entity_id
_entity_poly.type
_entity_poly.pdbx_seq_one_letter_code
_entity_poly.pdbx_strand_id
1 'polypeptide(L)'
;MFRIDRGARPVAVAAAAVVLAAVTGTGVLPAAASTGTTTAPAAGTAKHRVLFDAAHAETAGNADWVISTSQPDPLAQNANPQAETDWTGAISAWGVALQKSGNYSLKTLPAGSSISYGTGGALDLANFDEFVLPEPNIRFTDAEKTALMQFVQNGGGLFLISDHTQSDRNNDGWDSPAIINDLLTTNSVNSSDPFGFSVDLLNITTDNPRAISDSTDPVLNGPFGTVTGSILRNGTTFTLKPADNPSVKGIVYRTGYSGNTGAFFVTSSFGKGRVAIWGDSSTIDDGTGSPGNTLYNGWDDPAGTDAALALNATQWLAGGGTGGTAGSVSVTNPGAQSTVAGSAASLQLAANDTAGGTLSWSATGLPAGLSINSSTGLVSGTPTTAGSSSVTVTATDSTGVSGTASFTWTVTPTGGGSGCTAAQLLGNAGFETGTAAPWTASSGVVSNSSSEPAHSGSWNAWLDGYGSATTDTLSQTVTVPAGCTSYKLSYWLHIDTAETTTSTAYDKLVLTANGTTLATYSNLNHNTGYAQKTVDLSAYAGKSVTLTFTGTEDSQKQTSFVIDDAALNVS
;
A
#
# COMPACT_ATOMS: atom_id res chain seq x y z
N MET A 1 14.74 17.78 -41.42
CA MET A 1 15.17 17.14 -40.16
C MET A 1 14.56 17.97 -39.03
N PHE A 2 13.28 17.72 -38.80
CA PHE A 2 12.54 18.44 -37.75
C PHE A 2 12.59 17.60 -36.49
N ARG A 3 13.22 18.16 -35.48
CA ARG A 3 13.25 17.58 -34.13
C ARG A 3 11.88 17.91 -33.49
N ILE A 4 11.00 16.95 -33.41
CA ILE A 4 9.76 17.10 -32.64
C ILE A 4 10.14 16.97 -31.17
N ASP A 5 10.29 18.14 -30.54
CA ASP A 5 10.54 18.23 -29.10
C ASP A 5 9.20 18.00 -28.41
N ARG A 6 8.99 16.82 -27.87
CA ARG A 6 7.89 16.56 -26.92
C ARG A 6 8.26 17.23 -25.58
N GLY A 7 8.37 18.55 -25.59
CA GLY A 7 8.44 19.33 -24.38
C GLY A 7 7.19 19.07 -23.54
N ALA A 8 7.38 18.89 -22.23
CA ALA A 8 6.39 18.55 -21.22
C ALA A 8 4.95 18.89 -21.60
N ARG A 9 4.11 17.88 -21.73
CA ARG A 9 2.68 18.04 -22.01
C ARG A 9 2.06 18.93 -20.92
N PRO A 10 1.34 20.02 -21.22
CA PRO A 10 0.73 20.85 -20.19
C PRO A 10 -0.37 20.06 -19.50
N VAL A 11 -0.23 19.87 -18.21
CA VAL A 11 -1.33 19.41 -17.33
C VAL A 11 -2.31 20.57 -17.23
N ALA A 12 -3.48 20.44 -17.85
CA ALA A 12 -4.56 21.42 -17.73
C ALA A 12 -5.16 21.31 -16.33
N VAL A 13 -4.79 22.24 -15.46
CA VAL A 13 -5.48 22.44 -14.18
C VAL A 13 -6.73 23.27 -14.47
N ALA A 14 -7.90 22.65 -14.46
CA ALA A 14 -9.16 23.33 -14.55
C ALA A 14 -9.47 24.02 -13.20
N ALA A 15 -9.27 25.31 -13.13
CA ALA A 15 -9.75 26.13 -12.03
C ALA A 15 -11.25 26.41 -12.23
N ALA A 16 -12.10 25.83 -11.40
CA ALA A 16 -13.53 26.15 -11.36
C ALA A 16 -13.75 27.49 -10.64
N ALA A 17 -14.13 28.50 -11.38
CA ALA A 17 -14.60 29.78 -10.82
C ALA A 17 -16.07 29.62 -10.39
N VAL A 18 -16.34 29.82 -9.12
CA VAL A 18 -17.69 29.89 -8.56
C VAL A 18 -18.25 31.29 -8.83
N VAL A 19 -19.29 31.38 -9.65
CA VAL A 19 -20.10 32.62 -9.81
C VAL A 19 -21.30 32.48 -8.90
N LEU A 20 -21.40 33.38 -7.94
CA LEU A 20 -22.54 33.52 -7.02
C LEU A 20 -23.60 34.42 -7.68
N ALA A 21 -24.73 33.86 -8.06
CA ALA A 21 -25.91 34.64 -8.45
C ALA A 21 -27.04 34.40 -7.45
N ALA A 22 -27.43 35.46 -6.75
CA ALA A 22 -28.59 35.47 -5.87
C ALA A 22 -29.87 35.72 -6.69
N VAL A 23 -30.86 34.84 -6.53
CA VAL A 23 -32.24 35.11 -6.97
C VAL A 23 -33.18 34.77 -5.81
N THR A 24 -33.89 35.78 -5.35
CA THR A 24 -35.01 35.70 -4.40
C THR A 24 -36.28 35.26 -5.13
N GLY A 25 -36.96 34.27 -4.62
CA GLY A 25 -38.30 33.90 -5.12
C GLY A 25 -38.98 32.91 -4.17
N THR A 26 -39.99 33.41 -3.46
CA THR A 26 -40.84 32.66 -2.55
C THR A 26 -41.81 31.74 -3.30
N GLY A 27 -41.84 30.47 -2.95
CA GLY A 27 -42.84 29.51 -3.40
C GLY A 27 -42.88 28.28 -2.51
N VAL A 28 -43.89 28.19 -1.66
CA VAL A 28 -44.16 27.07 -0.75
C VAL A 28 -44.87 25.96 -1.52
N LEU A 29 -44.31 24.77 -1.57
CA LEU A 29 -44.99 23.52 -1.91
C LEU A 29 -44.68 22.43 -0.86
N PRO A 30 -45.62 21.51 -0.60
CA PRO A 30 -45.59 20.67 0.59
C PRO A 30 -44.54 19.53 0.49
N ALA A 31 -43.94 19.24 1.64
CA ALA A 31 -42.94 18.21 1.83
C ALA A 31 -43.51 16.79 1.63
N ALA A 32 -42.97 16.05 0.69
CA ALA A 32 -43.06 14.59 0.66
C ALA A 32 -42.05 14.01 1.64
N ALA A 33 -42.52 13.20 2.58
CA ALA A 33 -41.65 12.49 3.54
C ALA A 33 -40.75 11.51 2.82
N SER A 34 -39.47 11.85 2.72
CA SER A 34 -38.41 10.92 2.33
C SER A 34 -38.08 10.05 3.53
N THR A 35 -38.39 8.77 3.45
CA THR A 35 -37.84 7.76 4.38
C THR A 35 -36.35 7.61 4.09
N GLY A 36 -35.54 8.39 4.79
CA GLY A 36 -34.10 8.28 4.75
C GLY A 36 -33.68 6.94 5.38
N THR A 37 -33.30 5.99 4.57
CA THR A 37 -32.46 4.88 5.02
C THR A 37 -31.12 5.46 5.45
N THR A 38 -30.92 5.58 6.76
CA THR A 38 -29.60 5.81 7.33
C THR A 38 -28.74 4.57 7.02
N THR A 39 -27.89 4.67 6.00
CA THR A 39 -26.78 3.74 5.85
C THR A 39 -25.90 3.90 7.08
N ALA A 40 -25.79 2.83 7.86
CA ALA A 40 -24.79 2.76 8.92
C ALA A 40 -23.40 3.03 8.29
N PRO A 41 -22.54 3.83 8.94
CA PRO A 41 -21.18 4.02 8.46
C PRO A 41 -20.50 2.64 8.37
N ALA A 42 -19.78 2.41 7.28
CA ALA A 42 -18.94 1.23 7.14
C ALA A 42 -18.05 1.13 8.39
N ALA A 43 -18.02 -0.04 9.02
CA ALA A 43 -17.14 -0.29 10.15
C ALA A 43 -15.70 -0.02 9.67
N GLY A 44 -15.10 1.06 10.17
CA GLY A 44 -13.70 1.35 9.91
C GLY A 44 -12.86 0.18 10.42
N THR A 45 -11.81 -0.19 9.69
CA THR A 45 -10.80 -1.14 10.18
C THR A 45 -10.34 -0.70 11.56
N ALA A 46 -10.28 -1.64 12.52
CA ALA A 46 -9.81 -1.33 13.86
C ALA A 46 -8.38 -0.77 13.76
N LYS A 47 -8.15 0.36 14.45
CA LYS A 47 -6.82 0.98 14.45
C LYS A 47 -5.88 0.22 15.35
N HIS A 48 -4.61 0.11 14.96
CA HIS A 48 -3.55 -0.35 15.84
C HIS A 48 -3.36 0.62 17.01
N ARG A 49 -3.28 0.09 18.21
CA ARG A 49 -3.15 0.88 19.45
C ARG A 49 -1.69 0.86 19.90
N VAL A 50 -1.04 2.00 19.83
CA VAL A 50 0.37 2.16 20.19
C VAL A 50 0.49 3.04 21.42
N LEU A 51 1.21 2.56 22.42
CA LEU A 51 1.57 3.31 23.63
C LEU A 51 3.06 3.67 23.55
N PHE A 52 3.37 4.96 23.69
CA PHE A 52 4.74 5.45 23.81
C PHE A 52 5.07 5.69 25.28
N ASP A 53 6.24 5.25 25.72
CA ASP A 53 6.70 5.53 27.09
C ASP A 53 7.17 6.99 27.23
N ALA A 54 6.87 7.59 28.35
CA ALA A 54 7.46 8.82 28.86
C ALA A 54 7.59 8.73 30.39
N ALA A 55 7.49 7.50 30.95
CA ALA A 55 7.55 7.29 32.40
C ALA A 55 8.97 7.03 32.91
N HIS A 56 9.88 6.60 32.01
CA HIS A 56 11.23 6.18 32.37
C HIS A 56 12.31 7.21 32.02
N ALA A 57 11.95 8.51 32.09
CA ALA A 57 12.83 9.66 31.88
C ALA A 57 13.53 9.64 30.51
N GLU A 58 12.76 9.49 29.44
CA GLU A 58 13.18 9.48 28.05
C GLU A 58 13.57 10.91 27.63
N THR A 59 14.73 11.39 28.12
CA THR A 59 15.22 12.75 27.89
C THR A 59 16.72 12.80 27.74
N ALA A 60 17.22 13.73 26.90
CA ALA A 60 18.62 14.03 26.76
C ALA A 60 18.83 15.56 26.65
N GLY A 61 19.24 16.17 27.71
CA GLY A 61 19.43 17.64 27.73
C GLY A 61 18.11 18.37 27.47
N ASN A 62 17.93 18.92 26.27
CA ASN A 62 16.71 19.60 25.85
C ASN A 62 15.80 18.73 24.99
N ALA A 63 16.17 17.50 24.68
CA ALA A 63 15.34 16.57 23.94
C ALA A 63 14.46 15.77 24.90
N ASP A 64 13.16 15.80 24.64
CA ASP A 64 12.19 14.95 25.29
C ASP A 64 11.66 13.98 24.23
N TRP A 65 12.04 12.69 24.30
CA TRP A 65 11.62 11.68 23.32
C TRP A 65 10.17 11.27 23.52
N VAL A 66 9.29 12.25 23.41
CA VAL A 66 7.85 12.08 23.43
C VAL A 66 7.26 12.49 22.08
N ILE A 67 6.14 11.88 21.70
CA ILE A 67 5.42 12.23 20.46
C ILE A 67 4.64 13.55 20.61
N SER A 68 4.30 13.93 21.84
CA SER A 68 3.56 15.16 22.17
C SER A 68 3.71 15.50 23.64
N THR A 69 3.74 16.77 23.97
CA THR A 69 3.68 17.25 25.36
C THR A 69 2.29 17.09 25.98
N SER A 70 1.24 16.85 25.19
CA SER A 70 -0.09 16.52 25.70
C SER A 70 -0.20 15.02 25.98
N GLN A 71 -0.19 14.67 27.26
CA GLN A 71 -0.21 13.29 27.72
C GLN A 71 -1.44 13.05 28.62
N PRO A 72 -2.03 11.85 28.58
CA PRO A 72 -1.72 10.69 27.76
C PRO A 72 -2.23 10.76 26.31
N ASP A 73 -2.91 11.85 25.94
CA ASP A 73 -3.57 11.98 24.64
C ASP A 73 -2.89 13.05 23.77
N PRO A 74 -2.10 12.65 22.75
CA PRO A 74 -1.46 13.61 21.85
C PRO A 74 -2.47 14.40 21.01
N LEU A 75 -3.67 13.87 20.76
CA LEU A 75 -4.74 14.58 20.04
C LEU A 75 -5.28 15.79 20.82
N ALA A 76 -5.02 15.89 22.12
CA ALA A 76 -5.36 17.08 22.91
C ALA A 76 -4.49 18.29 22.54
N GLN A 77 -3.28 18.09 22.01
CA GLN A 77 -2.44 19.18 21.51
C GLN A 77 -2.92 19.67 20.13
N ASN A 78 -3.12 18.74 19.19
CA ASN A 78 -3.74 19.00 17.88
C ASN A 78 -4.47 17.74 17.43
N ALA A 79 -5.80 17.85 17.25
CA ALA A 79 -6.66 16.72 16.91
C ALA A 79 -6.48 16.22 15.45
N ASN A 80 -5.88 17.04 14.59
CA ASN A 80 -5.68 16.72 13.17
C ASN A 80 -4.31 17.22 12.69
N PRO A 81 -3.20 16.69 13.20
CA PRO A 81 -1.86 17.15 12.86
C PRO A 81 -1.55 16.89 11.39
N GLN A 82 -0.93 17.86 10.72
CA GLN A 82 -0.54 17.79 9.32
C GLN A 82 0.98 17.96 9.12
N ALA A 83 1.60 18.78 9.95
CA ALA A 83 3.05 19.00 9.98
C ALA A 83 3.65 18.40 11.26
N GLU A 84 4.92 18.04 11.22
CA GLU A 84 5.66 17.49 12.37
C GLU A 84 5.62 18.40 13.57
N THR A 85 5.64 19.71 13.35
CA THR A 85 5.54 20.74 14.38
C THR A 85 4.13 20.97 14.95
N ASP A 86 3.12 20.26 14.47
CA ASP A 86 1.76 20.33 15.01
C ASP A 86 1.64 19.63 16.38
N TRP A 87 2.57 18.75 16.69
CA TRP A 87 2.82 18.24 18.01
C TRP A 87 4.23 18.65 18.46
N THR A 88 4.46 18.72 19.75
CA THR A 88 5.74 19.13 20.34
C THR A 88 6.35 17.95 21.11
N GLY A 89 7.50 17.50 20.68
CA GLY A 89 8.28 16.41 21.26
C GLY A 89 9.39 15.99 20.30
N ALA A 90 10.51 15.50 20.79
CA ALA A 90 11.65 15.15 19.95
C ALA A 90 11.39 14.00 18.96
N ILE A 91 10.28 13.29 19.12
CA ILE A 91 9.82 12.24 18.19
C ILE A 91 8.40 12.52 17.67
N SER A 92 8.03 13.80 17.60
CA SER A 92 6.71 14.23 17.12
C SER A 92 6.47 13.85 15.67
N ALA A 93 7.49 13.88 14.81
CA ALA A 93 7.43 13.44 13.43
C ALA A 93 6.93 11.99 13.28
N TRP A 94 7.43 11.08 14.12
CA TRP A 94 6.98 9.69 14.16
C TRP A 94 5.48 9.60 14.54
N GLY A 95 5.09 10.26 15.64
CA GLY A 95 3.70 10.28 16.07
C GLY A 95 2.76 10.86 15.02
N VAL A 96 3.12 12.00 14.42
CA VAL A 96 2.32 12.66 13.37
C VAL A 96 2.21 11.79 12.13
N ALA A 97 3.30 11.13 11.68
CA ALA A 97 3.27 10.24 10.53
C ALA A 97 2.31 9.06 10.75
N LEU A 98 2.34 8.41 11.93
CA LEU A 98 1.40 7.35 12.30
C LEU A 98 -0.04 7.86 12.34
N GLN A 99 -0.29 9.01 12.96
CA GLN A 99 -1.63 9.61 13.05
C GLN A 99 -2.20 9.94 11.67
N LYS A 100 -1.39 10.52 10.77
CA LYS A 100 -1.77 10.86 9.38
C LYS A 100 -2.12 9.64 8.54
N SER A 101 -1.52 8.49 8.80
CA SER A 101 -1.84 7.26 8.10
C SER A 101 -3.30 6.81 8.33
N GLY A 102 -3.93 7.28 9.41
CA GLY A 102 -5.29 6.93 9.79
C GLY A 102 -5.43 5.54 10.44
N ASN A 103 -4.39 4.74 10.46
CA ASN A 103 -4.40 3.34 10.88
C ASN A 103 -4.03 3.13 12.36
N TYR A 104 -3.67 4.19 13.08
CA TYR A 104 -3.17 4.08 14.46
C TYR A 104 -3.99 4.94 15.43
N SER A 105 -4.03 4.48 16.67
CA SER A 105 -4.52 5.20 17.84
C SER A 105 -3.38 5.28 18.85
N LEU A 106 -2.89 6.50 19.12
CA LEU A 106 -1.67 6.74 19.87
C LEU A 106 -2.00 7.23 21.28
N LYS A 107 -1.23 6.77 22.25
CA LYS A 107 -1.24 7.25 23.62
C LYS A 107 0.20 7.34 24.14
N THR A 108 0.40 8.13 25.19
CA THR A 108 1.65 8.20 25.92
C THR A 108 1.43 7.75 27.36
N LEU A 109 2.33 6.93 27.90
CA LEU A 109 2.41 6.60 29.32
C LEU A 109 3.15 7.75 30.03
N PRO A 110 2.45 8.60 30.82
CA PRO A 110 3.05 9.83 31.34
C PRO A 110 4.12 9.58 32.41
N ALA A 111 4.99 10.53 32.59
CA ALA A 111 5.97 10.55 33.68
C ALA A 111 5.33 10.25 35.05
N GLY A 112 5.98 9.39 35.84
CA GLY A 112 5.50 8.92 37.13
C GLY A 112 4.41 7.85 37.09
N SER A 113 4.04 7.37 35.88
CA SER A 113 3.22 6.17 35.70
C SER A 113 4.08 4.92 35.82
N SER A 114 3.43 3.76 35.99
CA SER A 114 4.12 2.46 35.97
C SER A 114 3.60 1.61 34.81
N ILE A 115 4.48 0.83 34.23
CA ILE A 115 4.13 -0.17 33.20
C ILE A 115 3.35 -1.30 33.87
N SER A 116 2.17 -1.62 33.35
CA SER A 116 1.32 -2.71 33.85
C SER A 116 0.76 -3.57 32.72
N TYR A 117 0.43 -4.82 33.04
CA TYR A 117 -0.20 -5.75 32.12
C TYR A 117 -1.27 -6.59 32.82
N GLY A 118 -2.52 -6.51 32.32
CA GLY A 118 -3.66 -7.28 32.87
C GLY A 118 -4.24 -6.73 34.16
N THR A 119 -3.95 -5.48 34.53
CA THR A 119 -4.44 -4.80 35.74
C THR A 119 -5.77 -4.06 35.51
N GLY A 120 -6.16 -3.85 34.25
CA GLY A 120 -7.41 -3.18 33.85
C GLY A 120 -7.35 -1.66 33.83
N GLY A 121 -6.19 -1.04 34.00
CA GLY A 121 -5.98 0.41 33.85
C GLY A 121 -6.14 0.86 32.39
N ALA A 122 -6.46 2.13 32.16
CA ALA A 122 -6.65 2.67 30.81
C ALA A 122 -5.37 2.62 29.96
N LEU A 123 -4.20 2.76 30.59
CA LEU A 123 -2.88 2.68 29.97
C LEU A 123 -2.17 1.35 30.25
N ASP A 124 -2.94 0.32 30.66
CA ASP A 124 -2.44 -1.04 30.80
C ASP A 124 -2.07 -1.62 29.43
N LEU A 125 -0.91 -2.26 29.33
CA LEU A 125 -0.40 -2.83 28.06
C LEU A 125 -1.37 -3.81 27.40
N ALA A 126 -2.27 -4.46 28.15
CA ALA A 126 -3.30 -5.33 27.58
C ALA A 126 -4.29 -4.58 26.65
N ASN A 127 -4.33 -3.24 26.72
CA ASN A 127 -5.15 -2.40 25.85
C ASN A 127 -4.44 -1.96 24.56
N PHE A 128 -3.18 -2.35 24.36
CA PHE A 128 -2.35 -1.90 23.26
C PHE A 128 -1.81 -3.09 22.44
N ASP A 129 -1.51 -2.81 21.20
CA ASP A 129 -0.94 -3.78 20.28
C ASP A 129 0.60 -3.65 20.25
N GLU A 130 1.10 -2.45 20.55
CA GLU A 130 2.54 -2.14 20.60
C GLU A 130 2.86 -1.19 21.74
N PHE A 131 4.05 -1.37 22.33
CA PHE A 131 4.67 -0.46 23.29
C PHE A 131 6.04 -0.03 22.78
N VAL A 132 6.26 1.29 22.68
CA VAL A 132 7.50 1.92 22.25
C VAL A 132 8.21 2.50 23.45
N LEU A 133 9.46 2.14 23.64
CA LEU A 133 10.31 2.45 24.79
C LEU A 133 11.59 3.14 24.31
N PRO A 134 11.57 4.49 24.13
CA PRO A 134 12.73 5.26 23.67
C PRO A 134 13.67 5.58 24.83
N GLU A 135 14.91 5.11 24.77
CA GLU A 135 16.02 5.39 25.66
C GLU A 135 15.66 5.48 27.18
N PRO A 136 15.23 4.38 27.81
CA PRO A 136 14.88 4.42 29.24
C PRO A 136 16.08 4.78 30.11
N ASN A 137 15.90 5.75 31.00
CA ASN A 137 16.91 6.23 31.98
C ASN A 137 16.49 6.01 33.43
N ILE A 138 15.36 5.36 33.69
CA ILE A 138 14.93 4.87 35.00
C ILE A 138 14.81 3.34 34.89
N ARG A 139 15.38 2.63 35.88
CA ARG A 139 15.30 1.16 35.94
C ARG A 139 13.86 0.68 36.08
N PHE A 140 13.54 -0.37 35.36
CA PHE A 140 12.27 -1.07 35.54
C PHE A 140 12.24 -1.78 36.89
N THR A 141 11.13 -1.66 37.59
CA THR A 141 10.82 -2.50 38.76
C THR A 141 10.61 -3.97 38.30
N ASP A 142 10.71 -4.92 39.21
CA ASP A 142 10.43 -6.34 38.88
C ASP A 142 9.01 -6.57 38.39
N ALA A 143 8.04 -5.76 38.81
CA ALA A 143 6.67 -5.79 38.32
C ALA A 143 6.58 -5.30 36.88
N GLU A 144 7.27 -4.24 36.52
CA GLU A 144 7.31 -3.70 35.17
C GLU A 144 8.03 -4.63 34.20
N LYS A 145 9.17 -5.21 34.61
CA LYS A 145 9.85 -6.25 33.84
C LYS A 145 8.93 -7.43 33.56
N THR A 146 8.18 -7.85 34.56
CA THR A 146 7.20 -8.93 34.42
C THR A 146 6.08 -8.54 33.46
N ALA A 147 5.55 -7.31 33.56
CA ALA A 147 4.50 -6.79 32.69
C ALA A 147 4.94 -6.73 31.22
N LEU A 148 6.14 -6.18 30.96
CA LEU A 148 6.74 -6.14 29.63
C LEU A 148 6.89 -7.53 29.01
N MET A 149 7.46 -8.47 29.78
CA MET A 149 7.68 -9.81 29.29
C MET A 149 6.36 -10.58 29.02
N GLN A 150 5.36 -10.40 29.88
CA GLN A 150 4.04 -10.99 29.68
C GLN A 150 3.31 -10.37 28.50
N PHE A 151 3.42 -9.07 28.31
CA PHE A 151 2.86 -8.38 27.15
C PHE A 151 3.38 -8.98 25.84
N VAL A 152 4.70 -9.09 25.69
CA VAL A 152 5.29 -9.71 24.49
C VAL A 152 4.91 -11.19 24.38
N GLN A 153 5.01 -11.96 25.47
CA GLN A 153 4.67 -13.40 25.46
C GLN A 153 3.24 -13.66 24.96
N ASN A 154 2.32 -12.73 25.25
CA ASN A 154 0.90 -12.87 24.89
C ASN A 154 0.52 -12.23 23.53
N GLY A 155 1.47 -11.64 22.80
CA GLY A 155 1.24 -11.18 21.43
C GLY A 155 1.50 -9.70 21.19
N GLY A 156 1.90 -8.94 22.22
CA GLY A 156 2.25 -7.53 22.08
C GLY A 156 3.56 -7.32 21.32
N GLY A 157 3.66 -6.19 20.64
CA GLY A 157 4.88 -5.70 20.01
C GLY A 157 5.67 -4.81 20.95
N LEU A 158 6.96 -5.07 21.12
CA LEU A 158 7.85 -4.25 21.96
C LEU A 158 8.94 -3.62 21.10
N PHE A 159 8.95 -2.29 21.04
CA PHE A 159 10.00 -1.54 20.37
C PHE A 159 10.91 -0.90 21.41
N LEU A 160 12.12 -1.42 21.53
CA LEU A 160 13.16 -0.91 22.40
C LEU A 160 14.11 -0.01 21.61
N ILE A 161 14.45 1.15 22.13
CA ILE A 161 15.48 2.02 21.59
C ILE A 161 16.51 2.23 22.68
N SER A 162 17.74 1.79 22.41
CA SER A 162 18.88 1.96 23.31
C SER A 162 19.65 3.23 22.92
N ASP A 163 20.67 3.53 23.70
CA ASP A 163 21.66 4.54 23.39
C ASP A 163 23.05 4.01 23.80
N HIS A 164 24.07 4.84 23.85
CA HIS A 164 25.44 4.43 24.21
C HIS A 164 25.62 4.17 25.70
N THR A 165 26.66 3.40 26.05
CA THR A 165 27.08 3.35 27.48
C THR A 165 27.50 4.73 27.98
N GLN A 166 27.22 5.02 29.22
CA GLN A 166 27.38 6.33 29.87
C GLN A 166 26.34 7.39 29.46
N SER A 167 25.26 6.98 28.82
CA SER A 167 24.08 7.84 28.60
C SER A 167 23.15 7.90 29.81
N ASP A 168 23.73 7.85 31.01
CA ASP A 168 23.02 7.99 32.31
C ASP A 168 22.56 9.44 32.48
N ARG A 169 21.35 9.74 32.00
CA ARG A 169 20.81 11.12 31.95
C ARG A 169 20.36 11.64 33.31
N ASN A 170 19.95 10.74 34.17
CA ASN A 170 19.48 11.07 35.54
C ASN A 170 20.57 10.94 36.62
N ASN A 171 21.77 10.46 36.25
CA ASN A 171 22.94 10.25 37.09
C ASN A 171 22.70 9.28 38.28
N ASP A 172 21.93 8.22 38.04
CA ASP A 172 21.67 7.17 39.03
C ASP A 172 22.60 5.94 38.91
N GLY A 173 23.51 5.96 37.94
CA GLY A 173 24.47 4.91 37.65
C GLY A 173 23.98 3.85 36.66
N TRP A 174 22.82 4.08 36.01
CA TRP A 174 22.23 3.19 35.04
C TRP A 174 21.97 3.91 33.73
N ASP A 175 22.59 3.44 32.66
CA ASP A 175 22.33 3.90 31.31
C ASP A 175 21.32 2.97 30.60
N SER A 176 20.80 3.40 29.45
CA SER A 176 19.81 2.65 28.68
C SER A 176 20.30 1.24 28.30
N PRO A 177 21.57 1.00 27.85
CA PRO A 177 22.11 -0.34 27.63
C PRO A 177 22.03 -1.25 28.86
N ALA A 178 22.38 -0.72 30.02
CA ALA A 178 22.37 -1.48 31.28
C ALA A 178 20.92 -1.81 31.72
N ILE A 179 20.01 -0.85 31.59
CA ILE A 179 18.58 -1.02 31.93
C ILE A 179 17.93 -2.10 31.04
N ILE A 180 18.20 -2.07 29.73
CA ILE A 180 17.65 -3.07 28.82
C ILE A 180 18.27 -4.44 29.10
N ASN A 181 19.59 -4.55 29.33
CA ASN A 181 20.21 -5.82 29.69
C ASN A 181 19.66 -6.35 31.03
N ASP A 182 19.34 -5.49 32.00
CA ASP A 182 18.69 -5.91 33.24
C ASP A 182 17.30 -6.50 32.97
N LEU A 183 16.49 -5.89 32.10
CA LEU A 183 15.22 -6.48 31.65
C LEU A 183 15.42 -7.89 31.09
N LEU A 184 16.41 -8.10 30.23
CA LEU A 184 16.64 -9.37 29.56
C LEU A 184 17.15 -10.48 30.50
N THR A 185 17.88 -10.14 31.56
CA THR A 185 18.59 -11.11 32.39
C THR A 185 18.04 -11.27 33.82
N THR A 186 17.16 -10.39 34.26
CA THR A 186 16.67 -10.40 35.66
C THR A 186 15.14 -10.43 35.81
N ASN A 187 14.40 -10.58 34.67
CA ASN A 187 12.95 -10.69 34.73
C ASN A 187 12.49 -12.06 35.25
N SER A 188 11.27 -12.14 35.77
CA SER A 188 10.69 -13.35 36.38
C SER A 188 10.07 -14.32 35.34
N VAL A 189 9.94 -13.92 34.08
CA VAL A 189 9.27 -14.72 33.03
C VAL A 189 10.29 -15.59 32.28
N ASN A 190 11.38 -15.02 31.83
CA ASN A 190 12.51 -15.71 31.21
C ASN A 190 13.76 -14.83 31.29
N SER A 191 14.74 -15.23 32.10
CA SER A 191 15.96 -14.48 32.36
C SER A 191 17.18 -14.99 31.59
N SER A 192 16.98 -15.72 30.51
CA SER A 192 18.05 -16.30 29.67
C SER A 192 18.05 -15.66 28.29
N ASP A 193 18.20 -14.34 28.21
CA ASP A 193 18.18 -13.56 26.97
C ASP A 193 16.99 -13.93 26.07
N PRO A 194 15.76 -13.74 26.54
CA PRO A 194 14.55 -14.29 25.90
C PRO A 194 14.34 -13.84 24.47
N PHE A 195 14.91 -12.69 24.07
CA PHE A 195 14.81 -12.17 22.73
C PHE A 195 16.01 -12.56 21.84
N GLY A 196 17.01 -13.27 22.38
CA GLY A 196 18.17 -13.77 21.64
C GLY A 196 19.21 -12.70 21.30
N PHE A 197 19.29 -11.62 22.07
CA PHE A 197 20.33 -10.60 21.94
C PHE A 197 20.70 -10.00 23.30
N SER A 198 21.88 -9.40 23.36
CA SER A 198 22.27 -8.48 24.42
C SER A 198 22.69 -7.15 23.83
N VAL A 199 22.51 -6.07 24.60
CA VAL A 199 22.96 -4.73 24.25
C VAL A 199 24.46 -4.64 24.57
N ASP A 200 25.27 -4.27 23.60
CA ASP A 200 26.69 -4.09 23.78
C ASP A 200 26.96 -2.80 24.60
N LEU A 201 27.87 -2.86 25.56
CA LEU A 201 28.23 -1.69 26.36
C LEU A 201 29.28 -0.84 25.62
N LEU A 202 28.84 -0.17 24.54
CA LEU A 202 29.68 0.62 23.66
C LEU A 202 29.21 2.08 23.61
N ASN A 203 30.16 2.96 23.23
CA ASN A 203 29.86 4.32 22.81
C ASN A 203 30.52 4.53 21.43
N ILE A 204 29.73 4.39 20.38
CA ILE A 204 30.18 4.50 18.99
C ILE A 204 29.81 5.90 18.53
N THR A 205 30.79 6.76 18.36
CA THR A 205 30.56 8.19 18.08
C THR A 205 29.85 8.42 16.74
N THR A 206 30.22 7.68 15.69
CA THR A 206 29.65 7.89 14.34
C THR A 206 29.81 6.65 13.47
N ASP A 207 28.73 6.27 12.81
CA ASP A 207 28.69 5.31 11.70
C ASP A 207 27.43 5.57 10.86
N ASN A 208 27.33 4.95 9.69
CA ASN A 208 26.14 4.87 8.89
C ASN A 208 25.85 3.38 8.61
N PRO A 209 25.19 2.70 9.54
CA PRO A 209 24.84 1.30 9.43
C PRO A 209 24.04 0.98 8.18
N ARG A 210 24.20 -0.22 7.62
CA ARG A 210 23.55 -0.63 6.36
C ARG A 210 22.58 -1.77 6.57
N ALA A 211 21.46 -1.69 5.91
CA ALA A 211 20.49 -2.77 5.86
C ALA A 211 21.05 -3.98 5.08
N ILE A 212 20.68 -5.18 5.51
CA ILE A 212 20.95 -6.39 4.74
C ILE A 212 20.12 -6.41 3.45
N SER A 213 20.55 -7.18 2.46
CA SER A 213 19.79 -7.37 1.23
C SER A 213 18.76 -8.49 1.43
N ASP A 214 17.56 -8.14 1.89
CA ASP A 214 16.43 -9.06 2.03
C ASP A 214 15.14 -8.36 1.60
N SER A 215 14.72 -8.59 0.37
CA SER A 215 13.50 -7.99 -0.20
C SER A 215 12.20 -8.55 0.40
N THR A 216 12.29 -9.61 1.21
CA THR A 216 11.11 -10.22 1.84
C THR A 216 10.89 -9.76 3.27
N ASP A 217 11.87 -9.06 3.85
CA ASP A 217 11.77 -8.54 5.21
C ASP A 217 10.78 -7.36 5.27
N PRO A 218 9.70 -7.46 6.07
CA PRO A 218 8.65 -6.45 6.10
C PRO A 218 9.08 -5.14 6.78
N VAL A 219 10.14 -5.17 7.60
CA VAL A 219 10.71 -3.97 8.23
C VAL A 219 11.60 -3.24 7.23
N LEU A 220 12.32 -3.98 6.38
CA LEU A 220 13.16 -3.40 5.34
C LEU A 220 12.38 -2.97 4.10
N ASN A 221 11.22 -3.58 3.83
CA ASN A 221 10.42 -3.34 2.62
C ASN A 221 8.93 -3.19 2.97
N GLY A 222 8.62 -2.30 3.89
CA GLY A 222 7.26 -2.02 4.33
C GLY A 222 6.59 -0.89 3.53
N PRO A 223 5.35 -0.54 3.88
CA PRO A 223 4.56 0.46 3.15
C PRO A 223 5.05 1.89 3.31
N PHE A 224 5.93 2.16 4.26
CA PHE A 224 6.51 3.49 4.47
C PHE A 224 7.83 3.70 3.72
N GLY A 225 8.24 2.73 2.90
CA GLY A 225 9.40 2.83 2.03
C GLY A 225 10.42 1.71 2.25
N THR A 226 11.42 1.67 1.38
CA THR A 226 12.54 0.72 1.49
C THR A 226 13.61 1.27 2.41
N VAL A 227 14.04 0.45 3.37
CA VAL A 227 15.12 0.76 4.30
C VAL A 227 16.46 0.34 3.67
N THR A 228 17.38 1.29 3.52
CA THR A 228 18.73 1.03 2.99
C THR A 228 19.81 1.10 4.07
N GLY A 229 19.50 1.70 5.21
CA GLY A 229 20.40 1.85 6.35
C GLY A 229 19.87 2.85 7.36
N SER A 230 20.70 3.21 8.30
CA SER A 230 20.42 4.11 9.40
C SER A 230 21.62 4.99 9.68
N ILE A 231 21.46 5.98 10.55
CA ILE A 231 22.58 6.71 11.14
C ILE A 231 22.92 6.13 12.51
N LEU A 232 24.13 6.37 12.98
CA LEU A 232 24.57 6.12 14.35
C LEU A 232 25.39 7.32 14.80
N ARG A 233 24.96 7.96 15.89
CA ARG A 233 25.55 9.19 16.42
C ARG A 233 25.59 9.13 17.96
N ASN A 234 26.64 8.54 18.51
CA ASN A 234 26.80 8.15 19.92
C ASN A 234 25.76 7.09 20.30
N GLY A 235 25.84 5.92 19.72
CA GLY A 235 24.97 4.79 19.99
C GLY A 235 25.75 3.51 20.33
N THR A 236 25.05 2.40 20.32
CA THR A 236 25.59 1.07 20.58
C THR A 236 25.20 0.08 19.48
N THR A 237 25.56 -1.19 19.67
CA THR A 237 25.18 -2.32 18.82
C THR A 237 24.66 -3.47 19.68
N PHE A 238 24.33 -4.55 19.03
CA PHE A 238 23.81 -5.77 19.67
C PHE A 238 24.63 -6.98 19.27
N THR A 239 24.87 -7.85 20.26
CA THR A 239 25.39 -9.20 20.05
C THR A 239 24.22 -10.17 20.01
N LEU A 240 24.08 -10.90 18.88
CA LEU A 240 23.00 -11.86 18.68
C LEU A 240 23.35 -13.22 19.28
N LYS A 241 22.34 -13.86 19.88
CA LYS A 241 22.43 -15.16 20.55
C LYS A 241 21.37 -16.12 19.99
N PRO A 242 21.51 -16.58 18.74
CA PRO A 242 20.50 -17.45 18.11
C PRO A 242 20.35 -18.81 18.78
N ALA A 243 21.29 -19.19 19.66
CA ALA A 243 21.17 -20.38 20.50
C ALA A 243 20.11 -20.19 21.62
N ASP A 244 19.93 -18.97 22.12
CA ASP A 244 18.96 -18.64 23.15
C ASP A 244 17.58 -18.40 22.53
N ASN A 245 17.54 -17.70 21.40
CA ASN A 245 16.31 -17.52 20.61
C ASN A 245 16.63 -17.54 19.10
N PRO A 246 16.23 -18.59 18.35
CA PRO A 246 16.53 -18.73 16.93
C PRO A 246 15.78 -17.75 16.03
N SER A 247 14.78 -17.03 16.54
CA SER A 247 14.06 -16.01 15.76
C SER A 247 14.82 -14.69 15.66
N VAL A 248 15.90 -14.51 16.42
CA VAL A 248 16.68 -13.27 16.41
C VAL A 248 17.34 -13.03 15.06
N LYS A 249 17.19 -11.81 14.54
CA LYS A 249 17.73 -11.42 13.24
C LYS A 249 18.25 -9.97 13.30
N GLY A 250 19.51 -9.77 12.98
CA GLY A 250 20.03 -8.44 12.68
C GLY A 250 19.64 -8.05 11.27
N ILE A 251 19.04 -6.90 11.08
CA ILE A 251 18.58 -6.44 9.76
C ILE A 251 19.29 -5.16 9.29
N VAL A 252 19.88 -4.40 10.23
CA VAL A 252 20.78 -3.28 9.92
C VAL A 252 22.06 -3.49 10.71
N TYR A 253 23.20 -3.33 10.06
CA TYR A 253 24.51 -3.59 10.67
C TYR A 253 25.42 -2.39 10.56
N ARG A 254 26.25 -2.22 11.58
CA ARG A 254 27.39 -1.31 11.56
C ARG A 254 28.32 -1.65 10.37
N THR A 255 28.97 -0.63 9.83
CA THR A 255 29.90 -0.79 8.71
C THR A 255 31.00 -1.81 9.02
N GLY A 256 31.11 -2.83 8.17
CA GLY A 256 32.10 -3.90 8.30
C GLY A 256 31.72 -5.04 9.24
N TYR A 257 30.50 -5.04 9.79
CA TYR A 257 29.99 -6.10 10.66
C TYR A 257 28.86 -6.89 10.00
N SER A 258 28.64 -8.09 10.48
CA SER A 258 27.57 -8.99 10.03
C SER A 258 27.44 -10.19 10.98
N GLY A 259 26.46 -11.06 10.75
CA GLY A 259 26.25 -12.26 11.56
C GLY A 259 25.78 -11.92 12.97
N ASN A 260 26.51 -12.38 13.98
CA ASN A 260 26.07 -12.25 15.37
C ASN A 260 26.64 -11.03 16.10
N THR A 261 27.39 -10.16 15.45
CA THR A 261 28.03 -8.99 16.09
C THR A 261 27.82 -7.73 15.28
N GLY A 262 27.74 -6.58 15.95
CA GLY A 262 27.61 -5.27 15.34
C GLY A 262 26.26 -5.05 14.66
N ALA A 263 25.22 -5.81 15.01
CA ALA A 263 23.86 -5.52 14.62
C ALA A 263 23.43 -4.18 15.26
N PHE A 264 22.80 -3.33 14.48
CA PHE A 264 22.36 -1.99 14.92
C PHE A 264 20.84 -1.89 15.02
N PHE A 265 20.13 -2.65 14.19
CA PHE A 265 18.71 -2.89 14.33
C PHE A 265 18.45 -4.39 14.29
N VAL A 266 17.71 -4.87 15.27
CA VAL A 266 17.44 -6.31 15.46
C VAL A 266 15.95 -6.53 15.58
N THR A 267 15.47 -7.60 14.97
CA THR A 267 14.10 -8.11 15.15
C THR A 267 14.15 -9.49 15.80
N SER A 268 13.13 -9.79 16.59
CA SER A 268 12.99 -11.10 17.25
C SER A 268 11.51 -11.35 17.59
N SER A 269 11.21 -12.52 18.11
CA SER A 269 9.91 -12.86 18.67
C SER A 269 10.05 -13.61 19.98
N PHE A 270 9.06 -13.45 20.87
CA PHE A 270 9.00 -14.17 22.15
C PHE A 270 7.53 -14.52 22.46
N GLY A 271 7.26 -15.79 22.67
CA GLY A 271 5.89 -16.27 22.82
C GLY A 271 5.10 -16.05 21.51
N LYS A 272 4.06 -15.20 21.58
CA LYS A 272 3.24 -14.80 20.43
C LYS A 272 3.59 -13.40 19.92
N GLY A 273 4.41 -12.66 20.63
CA GLY A 273 4.73 -11.27 20.33
C GLY A 273 6.03 -11.08 19.57
N ARG A 274 6.29 -9.84 19.22
CA ARG A 274 7.44 -9.40 18.44
C ARG A 274 8.24 -8.38 19.19
N VAL A 275 9.53 -8.34 18.90
CA VAL A 275 10.46 -7.38 19.52
C VAL A 275 11.32 -6.77 18.42
N ALA A 276 11.47 -5.45 18.47
CA ALA A 276 12.50 -4.74 17.72
C ALA A 276 13.38 -3.95 18.68
N ILE A 277 14.65 -3.82 18.37
CA ILE A 277 15.56 -2.96 19.12
C ILE A 277 16.48 -2.18 18.18
N TRP A 278 16.68 -0.91 18.51
CA TRP A 278 17.51 0.04 17.79
C TRP A 278 18.62 0.58 18.69
N GLY A 279 19.80 0.83 18.15
CA GLY A 279 21.01 1.10 18.95
C GLY A 279 21.34 2.56 19.20
N ASP A 280 20.47 3.50 18.86
CA ASP A 280 20.73 4.94 19.02
C ASP A 280 19.42 5.74 19.00
N SER A 281 19.20 6.57 20.00
CA SER A 281 18.03 7.45 20.09
C SER A 281 18.11 8.65 19.13
N SER A 282 19.31 9.04 18.69
CA SER A 282 19.49 10.11 17.71
C SER A 282 18.82 9.81 16.36
N THR A 283 18.52 8.55 16.06
CA THR A 283 17.87 8.09 14.83
C THR A 283 16.43 8.56 14.72
N ILE A 284 15.75 8.70 15.85
CA ILE A 284 14.32 9.05 15.93
C ILE A 284 14.10 10.52 16.32
N ASP A 285 15.15 11.26 16.70
CA ASP A 285 15.07 12.69 16.98
C ASP A 285 14.75 13.44 15.67
N ASP A 286 13.74 14.29 15.72
CA ASP A 286 13.27 15.08 14.55
C ASP A 286 13.75 16.55 14.59
N GLY A 287 14.65 16.88 15.51
CA GLY A 287 15.21 18.22 15.70
C GLY A 287 14.23 19.22 16.34
N THR A 288 13.09 18.77 16.84
CA THR A 288 12.09 19.59 17.54
C THR A 288 12.04 19.24 19.04
N GLY A 289 11.01 19.63 19.75
CA GLY A 289 10.83 19.31 21.17
C GLY A 289 10.93 20.53 22.06
N SER A 290 11.67 20.42 23.15
CA SER A 290 11.85 21.53 24.08
C SER A 290 12.55 22.73 23.46
N PRO A 291 12.24 23.97 23.85
CA PRO A 291 12.95 25.17 23.37
C PRO A 291 14.46 25.03 23.54
N GLY A 292 15.19 25.14 22.41
CA GLY A 292 16.65 24.98 22.40
C GLY A 292 17.12 23.55 22.10
N ASN A 293 16.23 22.61 21.82
CA ASN A 293 16.61 21.32 21.24
C ASN A 293 17.20 21.55 19.84
N THR A 294 18.48 21.28 19.70
CA THR A 294 19.22 21.35 18.44
C THR A 294 20.08 20.10 18.26
N LEU A 295 19.77 19.03 19.02
CA LEU A 295 20.70 17.93 19.17
C LEU A 295 20.85 17.15 17.88
N TYR A 296 19.76 16.74 17.28
CA TYR A 296 19.80 15.92 16.07
C TYR A 296 18.50 16.03 15.29
N ASN A 297 18.57 15.84 13.99
CA ASN A 297 17.43 15.45 13.15
C ASN A 297 17.81 14.17 12.41
N GLY A 298 17.78 13.04 13.11
CA GLY A 298 18.03 11.72 12.55
C GLY A 298 16.88 11.23 11.69
N TRP A 299 15.66 11.66 12.06
CA TRP A 299 14.44 11.32 11.33
C TRP A 299 14.53 11.65 9.84
N ASP A 300 15.10 12.81 9.49
CA ASP A 300 15.26 13.31 8.12
C ASP A 300 16.70 13.27 7.62
N ASP A 301 17.66 12.64 8.35
CA ASP A 301 19.06 12.59 7.93
C ASP A 301 19.18 11.77 6.61
N PRO A 302 19.66 12.37 5.51
CA PRO A 302 19.76 11.70 4.21
C PRO A 302 20.80 10.56 4.19
N ALA A 303 21.62 10.40 5.22
CA ALA A 303 22.57 9.28 5.35
C ALA A 303 21.90 7.98 5.79
N GLY A 304 20.67 8.07 6.32
CA GLY A 304 19.82 6.95 6.74
C GLY A 304 18.47 6.92 6.03
N THR A 305 17.63 6.00 6.45
CA THR A 305 16.21 5.89 6.09
C THR A 305 15.42 5.64 7.36
N ASP A 306 15.73 6.42 8.39
CA ASP A 306 15.32 6.17 9.77
C ASP A 306 13.81 6.31 9.96
N ALA A 307 13.18 7.29 9.32
CA ALA A 307 11.73 7.42 9.29
C ALA A 307 11.04 6.17 8.74
N ALA A 308 11.51 5.64 7.62
CA ALA A 308 10.96 4.41 7.04
C ALA A 308 11.19 3.20 7.95
N LEU A 309 12.34 3.11 8.60
CA LEU A 309 12.68 2.01 9.52
C LEU A 309 11.78 2.04 10.77
N ALA A 310 11.60 3.20 11.40
CA ALA A 310 10.72 3.38 12.54
C ALA A 310 9.27 2.99 12.20
N LEU A 311 8.73 3.53 11.12
CA LEU A 311 7.34 3.34 10.71
C LEU A 311 7.04 1.90 10.26
N ASN A 312 7.94 1.28 9.50
CA ASN A 312 7.80 -0.12 9.09
C ASN A 312 7.91 -1.07 10.29
N ALA A 313 8.83 -0.79 11.22
CA ALA A 313 8.98 -1.56 12.46
C ALA A 313 7.72 -1.45 13.33
N THR A 314 7.17 -0.24 13.52
CA THR A 314 5.89 -0.03 14.21
C THR A 314 4.77 -0.85 13.57
N GLN A 315 4.64 -0.81 12.25
CA GLN A 315 3.63 -1.62 11.58
C GLN A 315 3.84 -3.13 11.78
N TRP A 316 5.08 -3.58 11.69
CA TRP A 316 5.41 -4.99 11.91
C TRP A 316 5.12 -5.40 13.36
N LEU A 317 5.45 -4.58 14.34
CA LEU A 317 5.23 -4.84 15.76
C LEU A 317 3.74 -4.86 16.11
N ALA A 318 2.98 -3.85 15.69
CA ALA A 318 1.57 -3.73 15.97
C ALA A 318 0.71 -4.83 15.29
N GLY A 319 1.21 -5.45 14.24
CA GLY A 319 0.58 -6.60 13.57
C GLY A 319 0.84 -7.94 14.25
N GLY A 320 1.47 -7.96 15.42
CA GLY A 320 1.90 -9.16 16.13
C GLY A 320 0.80 -9.88 16.90
N GLY A 321 0.18 -10.80 16.26
CA GLY A 321 -0.56 -11.87 16.91
C GLY A 321 -0.34 -13.16 16.13
N THR A 322 0.57 -14.02 16.59
CA THR A 322 1.10 -15.25 16.00
C THR A 322 2.29 -15.05 15.04
N GLY A 323 3.48 -15.49 15.48
CA GLY A 323 4.74 -15.40 14.73
C GLY A 323 4.64 -15.83 13.27
N GLY A 324 4.64 -14.84 12.43
CA GLY A 324 4.63 -14.91 10.99
C GLY A 324 4.50 -13.49 10.48
N THR A 325 5.21 -13.14 9.44
CA THR A 325 5.05 -11.87 8.71
C THR A 325 3.61 -11.36 8.84
N ALA A 326 3.41 -10.07 9.17
CA ALA A 326 2.09 -9.47 9.07
C ALA A 326 1.55 -9.83 7.69
N GLY A 327 0.67 -10.81 7.66
CA GLY A 327 0.11 -11.31 6.41
C GLY A 327 -0.75 -10.22 5.81
N SER A 328 -0.53 -9.89 4.59
CA SER A 328 -1.54 -9.19 3.81
C SER A 328 -2.37 -10.23 3.08
N VAL A 329 -3.67 -10.18 3.25
CA VAL A 329 -4.58 -10.95 2.40
C VAL A 329 -4.93 -10.07 1.20
N SER A 330 -4.57 -10.49 0.01
CA SER A 330 -4.96 -9.82 -1.24
C SER A 330 -5.82 -10.73 -2.09
N VAL A 331 -7.04 -10.31 -2.39
CA VAL A 331 -7.94 -11.07 -3.27
C VAL A 331 -7.65 -10.68 -4.72
N THR A 332 -7.36 -11.68 -5.53
CA THR A 332 -7.21 -11.47 -6.97
C THR A 332 -8.58 -11.12 -7.56
N ASN A 333 -8.68 -9.96 -8.21
CA ASN A 333 -9.91 -9.57 -8.87
C ASN A 333 -10.17 -10.50 -10.06
N PRO A 334 -11.29 -11.27 -10.07
CA PRO A 334 -11.58 -12.22 -11.14
C PRO A 334 -12.04 -11.56 -12.44
N GLY A 335 -12.13 -10.22 -12.47
CA GLY A 335 -12.69 -9.47 -13.59
C GLY A 335 -14.21 -9.59 -13.68
N ALA A 336 -14.81 -8.92 -14.65
CA ALA A 336 -16.24 -8.98 -14.89
C ALA A 336 -16.69 -10.41 -15.24
N GLN A 337 -17.79 -10.87 -14.62
CA GLN A 337 -18.37 -12.20 -14.84
C GLN A 337 -19.69 -12.09 -15.59
N SER A 338 -20.03 -13.13 -16.35
CA SER A 338 -21.32 -13.23 -17.04
C SER A 338 -21.86 -14.66 -16.97
N THR A 339 -23.16 -14.81 -16.72
CA THR A 339 -23.85 -16.11 -16.67
C THR A 339 -25.27 -15.93 -17.21
N VAL A 340 -25.78 -16.92 -17.94
CA VAL A 340 -27.17 -16.94 -18.39
C VAL A 340 -28.07 -17.34 -17.22
N ALA A 341 -29.19 -16.65 -17.03
CA ALA A 341 -30.19 -17.04 -16.02
C ALA A 341 -30.64 -18.50 -16.24
N GLY A 342 -30.72 -19.26 -15.18
CA GLY A 342 -31.04 -20.70 -15.23
C GLY A 342 -29.86 -21.62 -15.58
N SER A 343 -28.68 -21.08 -15.90
CA SER A 343 -27.46 -21.86 -16.13
C SER A 343 -26.60 -21.90 -14.87
N ALA A 344 -25.95 -23.04 -14.63
CA ALA A 344 -25.06 -23.18 -13.48
C ALA A 344 -23.81 -22.30 -13.66
N ALA A 345 -23.44 -21.58 -12.62
CA ALA A 345 -22.21 -20.82 -12.52
C ALA A 345 -21.23 -21.48 -11.54
N SER A 346 -19.93 -21.35 -11.84
CA SER A 346 -18.84 -21.80 -10.98
C SER A 346 -17.65 -20.88 -11.18
N LEU A 347 -17.26 -20.16 -10.12
CA LEU A 347 -16.10 -19.24 -10.13
C LEU A 347 -15.25 -19.54 -8.90
N GLN A 348 -14.04 -20.05 -9.11
CA GLN A 348 -13.07 -20.19 -8.03
C GLN A 348 -12.35 -18.86 -7.83
N LEU A 349 -12.48 -18.27 -6.65
CA LEU A 349 -11.71 -17.10 -6.24
C LEU A 349 -10.32 -17.50 -5.76
N ALA A 350 -9.37 -16.61 -5.95
CA ALA A 350 -8.00 -16.75 -5.49
C ALA A 350 -7.63 -15.55 -4.61
N ALA A 351 -6.92 -15.82 -3.53
CA ALA A 351 -6.29 -14.80 -2.72
C ALA A 351 -4.88 -15.26 -2.33
N ASN A 352 -4.00 -14.30 -2.16
CA ASN A 352 -2.68 -14.52 -1.61
C ASN A 352 -2.69 -14.04 -0.15
N ASP A 353 -2.38 -14.93 0.76
CA ASP A 353 -2.08 -14.62 2.15
C ASP A 353 -0.57 -14.77 2.35
N THR A 354 0.11 -13.65 2.61
CA THR A 354 1.57 -13.67 2.78
C THR A 354 2.00 -14.29 4.12
N ALA A 355 1.10 -14.41 5.09
CA ALA A 355 1.35 -15.11 6.35
C ALA A 355 1.21 -16.64 6.22
N GLY A 356 0.53 -17.09 5.19
CA GLY A 356 0.18 -18.51 5.00
C GLY A 356 -0.84 -18.99 6.04
N GLY A 357 -1.94 -19.55 5.59
CA GLY A 357 -2.98 -20.05 6.50
C GLY A 357 -4.26 -20.39 5.78
N THR A 358 -5.25 -20.81 6.52
CA THR A 358 -6.59 -21.05 5.97
C THR A 358 -7.33 -19.72 5.87
N LEU A 359 -7.87 -19.46 4.67
CA LEU A 359 -8.72 -18.30 4.43
C LEU A 359 -10.19 -18.65 4.61
N SER A 360 -10.94 -17.74 5.22
CA SER A 360 -12.41 -17.76 5.23
C SER A 360 -12.92 -16.72 4.24
N TRP A 361 -13.99 -17.06 3.51
CA TRP A 361 -14.51 -16.26 2.43
C TRP A 361 -15.92 -15.79 2.69
N SER A 362 -16.21 -14.57 2.25
CA SER A 362 -17.56 -14.01 2.23
C SER A 362 -17.77 -13.19 0.96
N ALA A 363 -19.02 -12.98 0.58
CA ALA A 363 -19.37 -12.13 -0.55
C ALA A 363 -20.66 -11.35 -0.27
N THR A 364 -20.73 -10.14 -0.78
CA THR A 364 -21.93 -9.31 -0.80
C THR A 364 -22.28 -8.95 -2.24
N GLY A 365 -23.55 -8.71 -2.52
CA GLY A 365 -24.00 -8.32 -3.85
C GLY A 365 -24.02 -9.45 -4.89
N LEU A 366 -23.88 -10.72 -4.50
CA LEU A 366 -24.03 -11.82 -5.46
C LEU A 366 -25.43 -11.82 -6.07
N PRO A 367 -25.56 -12.12 -7.38
CA PRO A 367 -26.86 -12.39 -8.00
C PRO A 367 -27.66 -13.44 -7.27
N ALA A 368 -28.98 -13.26 -7.19
CA ALA A 368 -29.87 -14.22 -6.56
C ALA A 368 -29.71 -15.62 -7.16
N GLY A 369 -29.50 -16.63 -6.33
CA GLY A 369 -29.23 -18.01 -6.74
C GLY A 369 -27.76 -18.39 -6.77
N LEU A 370 -26.85 -17.43 -6.51
CA LEU A 370 -25.42 -17.69 -6.27
C LEU A 370 -25.07 -17.59 -4.80
N SER A 371 -24.13 -18.43 -4.37
CA SER A 371 -23.57 -18.39 -3.02
C SER A 371 -22.07 -18.66 -3.05
N ILE A 372 -21.36 -18.18 -2.02
CA ILE A 372 -19.94 -18.47 -1.85
C ILE A 372 -19.76 -19.56 -0.78
N ASN A 373 -18.85 -20.48 -1.01
CA ASN A 373 -18.39 -21.42 0.00
C ASN A 373 -17.35 -20.73 0.88
N SER A 374 -17.64 -20.61 2.17
CA SER A 374 -16.82 -19.86 3.12
C SER A 374 -15.43 -20.48 3.37
N SER A 375 -15.23 -21.77 3.09
CA SER A 375 -13.93 -22.42 3.31
C SER A 375 -13.08 -22.49 2.04
N THR A 376 -13.69 -22.52 0.85
CA THR A 376 -12.95 -22.72 -0.41
C THR A 376 -12.91 -21.50 -1.30
N GLY A 377 -13.76 -20.48 -1.06
CA GLY A 377 -13.89 -19.32 -1.94
C GLY A 377 -14.56 -19.64 -3.29
N LEU A 378 -15.19 -20.81 -3.42
CA LEU A 378 -15.92 -21.17 -4.62
C LEU A 378 -17.29 -20.45 -4.61
N VAL A 379 -17.51 -19.58 -5.58
CA VAL A 379 -18.84 -19.03 -5.88
C VAL A 379 -19.54 -19.98 -6.85
N SER A 380 -20.70 -20.48 -6.45
CA SER A 380 -21.47 -21.43 -7.28
C SER A 380 -22.98 -21.26 -7.09
N GLY A 381 -23.74 -21.84 -8.00
CA GLY A 381 -25.19 -21.81 -7.99
C GLY A 381 -25.80 -21.59 -9.37
N THR A 382 -27.09 -21.28 -9.40
CA THR A 382 -27.82 -21.02 -10.66
C THR A 382 -28.56 -19.70 -10.50
N PRO A 383 -28.08 -18.60 -11.10
CA PRO A 383 -28.74 -17.32 -10.98
C PRO A 383 -30.06 -17.33 -11.75
N THR A 384 -31.11 -16.79 -11.16
CA THR A 384 -32.47 -16.88 -11.70
C THR A 384 -33.00 -15.58 -12.31
N THR A 385 -32.41 -14.45 -11.94
CA THR A 385 -32.90 -13.11 -12.33
C THR A 385 -31.85 -12.40 -13.16
N ALA A 386 -32.21 -12.00 -14.37
CA ALA A 386 -31.33 -11.19 -15.24
C ALA A 386 -31.10 -9.79 -14.63
N GLY A 387 -29.89 -9.30 -14.77
CA GLY A 387 -29.48 -7.99 -14.27
C GLY A 387 -27.96 -7.92 -14.03
N SER A 388 -27.48 -6.74 -13.71
CA SER A 388 -26.07 -6.52 -13.37
C SER A 388 -25.94 -6.27 -11.85
N SER A 389 -25.02 -6.96 -11.21
CA SER A 389 -24.75 -6.87 -9.76
C SER A 389 -23.31 -6.46 -9.53
N SER A 390 -23.10 -5.50 -8.61
CA SER A 390 -21.77 -5.21 -8.07
C SER A 390 -21.49 -6.18 -6.94
N VAL A 391 -20.51 -7.04 -7.12
CA VAL A 391 -20.13 -8.08 -6.17
C VAL A 391 -18.86 -7.64 -5.46
N THR A 392 -18.85 -7.70 -4.12
CA THR A 392 -17.64 -7.55 -3.32
C THR A 392 -17.38 -8.86 -2.60
N VAL A 393 -16.19 -9.41 -2.81
CA VAL A 393 -15.71 -10.62 -2.13
C VAL A 393 -14.63 -10.24 -1.13
N THR A 394 -14.63 -10.92 0.02
CA THR A 394 -13.68 -10.74 1.11
C THR A 394 -13.07 -12.08 1.47
N ALA A 395 -11.76 -12.14 1.53
CA ALA A 395 -11.03 -13.24 2.15
C ALA A 395 -10.44 -12.76 3.48
N THR A 396 -10.61 -13.54 4.54
CA THR A 396 -10.12 -13.24 5.89
C THR A 396 -9.31 -14.43 6.38
N ASP A 397 -8.11 -14.16 6.87
CA ASP A 397 -7.27 -15.20 7.50
C ASP A 397 -7.73 -15.54 8.93
N SER A 398 -7.08 -16.52 9.54
CA SER A 398 -7.37 -16.96 10.91
C SER A 398 -7.03 -15.91 11.97
N THR A 399 -6.33 -14.83 11.62
CA THR A 399 -5.96 -13.73 12.52
C THR A 399 -6.88 -12.52 12.39
N GLY A 400 -7.81 -12.54 11.41
CA GLY A 400 -8.76 -11.48 11.15
C GLY A 400 -8.28 -10.46 10.09
N VAL A 401 -7.10 -10.66 9.49
CA VAL A 401 -6.64 -9.82 8.37
C VAL A 401 -7.45 -10.14 7.12
N SER A 402 -7.96 -9.10 6.46
CA SER A 402 -8.87 -9.27 5.33
C SER A 402 -8.38 -8.51 4.10
N GLY A 403 -8.61 -9.12 2.93
CA GLY A 403 -8.47 -8.47 1.64
C GLY A 403 -9.79 -8.51 0.87
N THR A 404 -10.05 -7.53 0.03
CA THR A 404 -11.29 -7.44 -0.75
C THR A 404 -11.01 -7.24 -2.23
N ALA A 405 -11.94 -7.71 -3.08
CA ALA A 405 -12.00 -7.35 -4.49
C ALA A 405 -13.46 -7.13 -4.90
N SER A 406 -13.68 -6.13 -5.76
CA SER A 406 -15.01 -5.84 -6.29
C SER A 406 -15.02 -5.99 -7.81
N PHE A 407 -16.09 -6.59 -8.33
CA PHE A 407 -16.28 -6.81 -9.75
C PHE A 407 -17.77 -6.83 -10.11
N THR A 408 -18.07 -6.74 -11.39
CA THR A 408 -19.44 -6.83 -11.87
C THR A 408 -19.78 -8.25 -12.29
N TRP A 409 -20.96 -8.76 -11.88
CA TRP A 409 -21.54 -10.00 -12.38
C TRP A 409 -22.82 -9.70 -13.16
N THR A 410 -22.85 -10.01 -14.43
CA THR A 410 -24.02 -9.82 -15.29
C THR A 410 -24.74 -11.15 -15.50
N VAL A 411 -26.00 -11.23 -15.10
CA VAL A 411 -26.87 -12.35 -15.42
C VAL A 411 -27.69 -11.94 -16.66
N THR A 412 -27.45 -12.63 -17.76
CA THR A 412 -28.22 -12.45 -18.99
C THR A 412 -29.52 -13.26 -18.95
N PRO A 413 -30.60 -12.83 -19.60
CA PRO A 413 -31.84 -13.57 -19.60
C PRO A 413 -31.67 -15.00 -20.14
N THR A 414 -32.46 -15.95 -19.61
CA THR A 414 -32.60 -17.29 -20.21
C THR A 414 -33.11 -17.14 -21.64
N GLY A 415 -32.28 -17.54 -22.60
CA GLY A 415 -32.50 -17.25 -23.99
C GLY A 415 -33.86 -17.68 -24.51
N GLY A 416 -34.45 -16.84 -25.13
CA GLY A 416 -35.43 -17.05 -26.12
C GLY A 416 -35.08 -16.14 -27.26
N GLY A 417 -34.76 -16.65 -28.33
CA GLY A 417 -34.80 -15.89 -29.53
C GLY A 417 -33.46 -15.43 -30.06
N SER A 418 -33.08 -16.07 -31.12
CA SER A 418 -32.32 -15.52 -32.20
C SER A 418 -32.65 -14.04 -32.45
N GLY A 419 -31.76 -13.19 -31.98
CA GLY A 419 -31.92 -11.76 -32.20
C GLY A 419 -30.69 -11.03 -31.69
N CYS A 420 -29.56 -11.17 -32.42
CA CYS A 420 -28.50 -10.19 -32.30
C CYS A 420 -29.08 -8.80 -32.62
N THR A 421 -29.08 -7.87 -31.68
CA THR A 421 -29.32 -6.48 -32.00
C THR A 421 -28.01 -5.89 -32.49
N ALA A 422 -28.00 -5.40 -33.72
CA ALA A 422 -26.84 -4.72 -34.28
C ALA A 422 -26.44 -3.55 -33.38
N ALA A 423 -25.20 -3.55 -32.95
CA ALA A 423 -24.66 -2.55 -32.03
C ALA A 423 -23.16 -2.33 -32.22
N GLN A 424 -22.71 -1.14 -31.91
CA GLN A 424 -21.31 -0.83 -31.67
C GLN A 424 -21.08 -0.88 -30.16
N LEU A 425 -20.13 -1.69 -29.68
CA LEU A 425 -19.97 -2.05 -28.28
C LEU A 425 -18.92 -1.23 -27.52
N LEU A 426 -17.98 -0.56 -28.21
CA LEU A 426 -16.93 0.23 -27.58
C LEU A 426 -17.46 1.60 -27.17
N GLY A 427 -17.25 1.97 -25.92
CA GLY A 427 -17.49 3.35 -25.48
C GLY A 427 -16.34 4.26 -25.91
N ASN A 428 -16.64 5.55 -26.13
CA ASN A 428 -15.65 6.56 -26.54
C ASN A 428 -14.75 6.08 -27.70
N ALA A 429 -15.36 5.63 -28.74
CA ALA A 429 -14.74 4.92 -29.86
C ALA A 429 -13.72 5.77 -30.65
N GLY A 430 -14.00 7.07 -30.83
CA GLY A 430 -13.12 8.06 -31.47
C GLY A 430 -12.39 8.95 -30.46
N PHE A 431 -12.38 8.62 -29.16
CA PHE A 431 -11.70 9.36 -28.08
C PHE A 431 -12.17 10.80 -27.86
N GLU A 432 -13.24 11.25 -28.51
CA GLU A 432 -13.72 12.63 -28.60
C GLU A 432 -14.18 13.24 -27.26
N THR A 433 -14.29 12.45 -26.19
CA THR A 433 -14.52 13.00 -24.84
C THR A 433 -13.30 13.73 -24.26
N GLY A 434 -12.13 13.62 -24.90
CA GLY A 434 -10.86 14.16 -24.40
C GLY A 434 -10.32 13.45 -23.17
N THR A 435 -10.95 12.34 -22.76
CA THR A 435 -10.53 11.49 -21.64
C THR A 435 -10.47 10.04 -22.10
N ALA A 436 -9.73 9.20 -21.41
CA ALA A 436 -9.67 7.79 -21.76
C ALA A 436 -10.99 7.06 -21.51
N ALA A 437 -11.74 7.39 -20.46
CA ALA A 437 -12.92 6.61 -20.06
C ALA A 437 -13.95 6.42 -21.20
N PRO A 438 -14.50 5.20 -21.32
CA PRO A 438 -14.36 4.01 -20.49
C PRO A 438 -13.12 3.13 -20.82
N TRP A 439 -12.21 3.58 -21.65
CA TRP A 439 -10.91 2.96 -21.83
C TRP A 439 -10.02 3.21 -20.61
N THR A 440 -9.15 2.28 -20.31
CA THR A 440 -8.02 2.45 -19.40
C THR A 440 -6.78 2.64 -20.27
N ALA A 441 -6.02 3.70 -20.04
CA ALA A 441 -4.87 4.05 -20.86
C ALA A 441 -3.69 4.53 -20.00
N SER A 442 -2.48 4.37 -20.51
CA SER A 442 -1.29 5.04 -19.97
C SER A 442 -1.48 6.56 -20.02
N SER A 443 -0.84 7.28 -19.11
CA SER A 443 -0.97 8.73 -19.01
C SER A 443 -0.58 9.41 -20.32
N GLY A 444 -1.48 10.26 -20.85
CA GLY A 444 -1.25 11.04 -22.05
C GLY A 444 -1.41 10.27 -23.37
N VAL A 445 -1.89 9.03 -23.36
CA VAL A 445 -2.23 8.29 -24.58
C VAL A 445 -3.40 8.95 -25.33
N VAL A 446 -4.47 9.36 -24.63
CA VAL A 446 -5.53 10.14 -25.29
C VAL A 446 -5.04 11.56 -25.53
N SER A 447 -4.98 11.97 -26.79
CA SER A 447 -4.27 13.16 -27.25
C SER A 447 -5.07 13.91 -28.32
N ASN A 448 -4.93 15.23 -28.35
CA ASN A 448 -5.40 16.12 -29.42
C ASN A 448 -4.23 16.91 -30.04
N SER A 449 -3.03 16.36 -30.01
CA SER A 449 -1.83 17.00 -30.53
C SER A 449 -1.88 17.12 -32.04
N SER A 450 -1.56 18.30 -32.55
CA SER A 450 -1.43 18.52 -33.99
C SER A 450 -0.22 17.82 -34.63
N SER A 451 0.69 17.26 -33.82
CA SER A 451 1.83 16.47 -34.30
C SER A 451 1.39 15.10 -34.83
N GLU A 452 0.35 14.54 -34.24
CA GLU A 452 -0.30 13.31 -34.68
C GLU A 452 -1.81 13.59 -34.76
N PRO A 453 -2.30 14.16 -35.86
CA PRO A 453 -3.70 14.55 -35.99
C PRO A 453 -4.63 13.35 -35.99
N ALA A 454 -5.82 13.51 -35.41
CA ALA A 454 -6.85 12.48 -35.40
C ALA A 454 -7.27 12.10 -36.83
N HIS A 455 -7.72 10.85 -37.03
CA HIS A 455 -8.35 10.40 -38.27
C HIS A 455 -9.69 11.12 -38.49
N SER A 456 -10.49 11.21 -37.43
CA SER A 456 -11.70 12.02 -37.42
C SER A 456 -11.81 12.82 -36.11
N GLY A 457 -12.62 13.87 -36.07
CA GLY A 457 -12.79 14.69 -34.88
C GLY A 457 -11.52 15.47 -34.49
N SER A 458 -11.19 15.43 -33.19
CA SER A 458 -10.09 16.22 -32.61
C SER A 458 -9.17 15.39 -31.71
N TRP A 459 -9.53 14.20 -31.34
CA TRP A 459 -8.82 13.37 -30.37
C TRP A 459 -8.50 11.98 -30.95
N ASN A 460 -7.43 11.40 -30.50
CA ASN A 460 -7.00 10.04 -30.85
C ASN A 460 -6.36 9.34 -29.64
N ALA A 461 -5.95 8.09 -29.81
CA ALA A 461 -5.08 7.40 -28.88
C ALA A 461 -3.69 7.24 -29.50
N TRP A 462 -2.73 7.97 -28.98
CA TRP A 462 -1.35 8.00 -29.42
C TRP A 462 -0.45 7.29 -28.41
N LEU A 463 0.00 6.09 -28.75
CA LEU A 463 0.90 5.25 -27.97
C LEU A 463 2.33 5.45 -28.49
N ASP A 464 3.29 5.45 -27.57
CA ASP A 464 4.73 5.60 -27.80
C ASP A 464 5.14 6.91 -28.54
N GLY A 465 6.21 6.91 -29.33
CA GLY A 465 6.74 8.08 -30.02
C GLY A 465 7.59 8.99 -29.16
N TYR A 466 8.25 8.44 -28.14
CA TYR A 466 9.13 9.19 -27.23
C TYR A 466 10.60 9.19 -27.65
N GLY A 467 11.03 8.25 -28.50
CA GLY A 467 12.44 8.04 -28.84
C GLY A 467 13.26 7.48 -27.67
N SER A 468 12.61 6.81 -26.76
CA SER A 468 13.20 6.19 -25.57
C SER A 468 12.38 4.97 -25.15
N ALA A 469 13.04 3.99 -24.53
CA ALA A 469 12.38 2.76 -24.11
C ALA A 469 11.11 3.05 -23.29
N THR A 470 9.96 2.72 -23.83
CA THR A 470 8.65 3.02 -23.25
C THR A 470 7.67 1.90 -23.55
N THR A 471 6.65 1.79 -22.73
CA THR A 471 5.50 0.89 -23.00
C THR A 471 4.23 1.64 -22.64
N ASP A 472 3.39 1.85 -23.63
CA ASP A 472 2.06 2.42 -23.47
C ASP A 472 0.98 1.37 -23.65
N THR A 473 -0.14 1.54 -22.95
CA THR A 473 -1.29 0.64 -23.02
C THR A 473 -2.58 1.40 -23.21
N LEU A 474 -3.52 0.77 -23.93
CA LEU A 474 -4.90 1.23 -24.10
C LEU A 474 -5.82 0.01 -24.08
N SER A 475 -6.77 -0.06 -23.14
CA SER A 475 -7.64 -1.23 -22.99
C SER A 475 -9.09 -0.88 -22.68
N GLN A 476 -10.01 -1.72 -23.16
CA GLN A 476 -11.42 -1.64 -22.78
C GLN A 476 -12.00 -3.05 -22.67
N THR A 477 -12.82 -3.26 -21.62
CA THR A 477 -13.57 -4.51 -21.44
C THR A 477 -15.00 -4.32 -21.91
N VAL A 478 -15.46 -5.25 -22.76
CA VAL A 478 -16.84 -5.26 -23.29
C VAL A 478 -17.43 -6.67 -23.22
N THR A 479 -18.75 -6.76 -23.11
CA THR A 479 -19.47 -8.03 -23.26
C THR A 479 -19.90 -8.20 -24.72
N VAL A 480 -19.40 -9.22 -25.38
CA VAL A 480 -19.74 -9.57 -26.74
C VAL A 480 -21.01 -10.43 -26.74
N PRO A 481 -22.14 -10.01 -27.33
CA PRO A 481 -23.38 -10.78 -27.30
C PRO A 481 -23.23 -12.12 -28.06
N ALA A 482 -23.98 -13.11 -27.63
CA ALA A 482 -24.10 -14.36 -28.41
C ALA A 482 -25.15 -14.21 -29.52
N GLY A 483 -25.10 -15.10 -30.52
CA GLY A 483 -26.14 -15.23 -31.55
C GLY A 483 -26.10 -14.22 -32.69
N CYS A 484 -25.07 -13.39 -32.79
CA CYS A 484 -24.80 -12.55 -33.94
C CYS A 484 -24.15 -13.34 -35.08
N THR A 485 -24.31 -12.87 -36.28
CA THR A 485 -23.68 -13.45 -37.49
C THR A 485 -22.34 -12.79 -37.81
N SER A 486 -22.09 -11.62 -37.26
CA SER A 486 -20.85 -10.85 -37.45
C SER A 486 -20.35 -10.23 -36.13
N TYR A 487 -19.05 -10.27 -35.91
CA TYR A 487 -18.35 -9.72 -34.72
C TYR A 487 -17.08 -9.04 -35.19
N LYS A 488 -17.19 -7.82 -35.68
CA LYS A 488 -16.09 -7.13 -36.36
C LYS A 488 -15.53 -5.99 -35.50
N LEU A 489 -14.32 -6.17 -35.02
CA LEU A 489 -13.51 -5.05 -34.50
C LEU A 489 -12.87 -4.36 -35.71
N SER A 490 -13.02 -3.04 -35.78
CA SER A 490 -12.30 -2.18 -36.72
C SER A 490 -11.70 -1.00 -35.99
N TYR A 491 -10.59 -0.50 -36.50
CA TYR A 491 -9.94 0.72 -36.01
C TYR A 491 -9.06 1.30 -37.10
N TRP A 492 -8.84 2.60 -37.07
CA TRP A 492 -7.90 3.26 -37.94
C TRP A 492 -6.54 3.36 -37.22
N LEU A 493 -5.48 2.96 -37.93
CA LEU A 493 -4.12 2.92 -37.42
C LEU A 493 -3.20 3.73 -38.33
N HIS A 494 -2.52 4.70 -37.75
CA HIS A 494 -1.38 5.41 -38.35
C HIS A 494 -0.11 5.04 -37.58
N ILE A 495 0.96 4.76 -38.31
CA ILE A 495 2.29 4.47 -37.75
C ILE A 495 3.28 5.42 -38.36
N ASP A 496 3.77 6.37 -37.58
CA ASP A 496 4.86 7.25 -37.93
C ASP A 496 6.15 6.80 -37.24
N THR A 497 7.27 6.79 -37.96
CA THR A 497 8.53 6.28 -37.41
C THR A 497 9.74 7.04 -37.96
N ALA A 498 10.69 7.30 -37.07
CA ALA A 498 12.02 7.77 -37.44
C ALA A 498 12.98 6.62 -37.78
N GLU A 499 12.54 5.37 -37.63
CA GLU A 499 13.31 4.20 -38.01
C GLU A 499 13.53 4.12 -39.52
N THR A 500 14.72 3.75 -39.92
CA THR A 500 15.10 3.64 -41.36
C THR A 500 15.34 2.19 -41.80
N THR A 501 15.19 1.24 -40.89
CA THR A 501 15.34 -0.17 -41.15
C THR A 501 14.16 -0.68 -42.00
N THR A 502 14.43 -1.61 -42.87
CA THR A 502 13.39 -2.31 -43.70
C THR A 502 13.23 -3.75 -43.28
N SER A 503 13.92 -4.22 -42.23
CA SER A 503 13.96 -5.63 -41.89
C SER A 503 13.85 -5.93 -40.40
N THR A 504 14.08 -4.94 -39.52
CA THR A 504 14.07 -5.17 -38.08
C THR A 504 12.90 -4.44 -37.42
N ALA A 505 12.07 -5.18 -36.72
CA ALA A 505 10.97 -4.65 -35.92
C ALA A 505 11.51 -4.29 -34.52
N TYR A 506 11.94 -3.05 -34.35
CA TYR A 506 12.41 -2.52 -33.08
C TYR A 506 11.22 -2.20 -32.15
N ASP A 507 10.26 -1.46 -32.70
CA ASP A 507 9.09 -1.00 -31.97
C ASP A 507 7.85 -1.76 -32.41
N LYS A 508 6.94 -2.06 -31.51
CA LYS A 508 5.80 -2.93 -31.78
C LYS A 508 4.51 -2.41 -31.13
N LEU A 509 3.42 -2.58 -31.85
CA LEU A 509 2.06 -2.49 -31.32
C LEU A 509 1.41 -3.87 -31.37
N VAL A 510 0.97 -4.37 -30.23
CA VAL A 510 0.28 -5.66 -30.12
C VAL A 510 -1.15 -5.44 -29.64
N LEU A 511 -2.12 -5.95 -30.42
CA LEU A 511 -3.51 -6.03 -30.00
C LEU A 511 -3.78 -7.43 -29.45
N THR A 512 -4.33 -7.49 -28.25
CA THR A 512 -4.76 -8.75 -27.62
C THR A 512 -6.25 -8.72 -27.23
N ALA A 513 -6.86 -9.90 -27.13
CA ALA A 513 -8.15 -10.12 -26.47
C ALA A 513 -7.98 -11.15 -25.36
N ASN A 514 -8.23 -10.75 -24.11
CA ASN A 514 -7.99 -11.58 -22.92
C ASN A 514 -6.57 -12.20 -22.92
N GLY A 515 -5.55 -11.43 -23.34
CA GLY A 515 -4.17 -11.87 -23.42
C GLY A 515 -3.79 -12.68 -24.68
N THR A 516 -4.77 -13.10 -25.50
CA THR A 516 -4.50 -13.77 -26.78
C THR A 516 -4.22 -12.73 -27.85
N THR A 517 -3.07 -12.83 -28.53
CA THR A 517 -2.67 -11.92 -29.60
C THR A 517 -3.60 -12.05 -30.81
N LEU A 518 -4.15 -10.93 -31.25
CA LEU A 518 -5.01 -10.81 -32.43
C LEU A 518 -4.29 -10.19 -33.63
N ALA A 519 -3.43 -9.20 -33.35
CA ALA A 519 -2.66 -8.51 -34.39
C ALA A 519 -1.36 -7.97 -33.80
N THR A 520 -0.34 -7.87 -34.65
CA THR A 520 0.95 -7.26 -34.31
C THR A 520 1.38 -6.36 -35.44
N TYR A 521 1.81 -5.14 -35.11
CA TYR A 521 2.37 -4.16 -36.03
C TYR A 521 3.74 -3.71 -35.50
N SER A 522 4.53 -3.05 -36.34
CA SER A 522 5.83 -2.53 -35.95
C SER A 522 6.18 -1.29 -36.76
N ASN A 523 7.33 -0.66 -36.48
CA ASN A 523 7.95 0.36 -37.30
C ASN A 523 8.03 -0.02 -38.80
N LEU A 524 8.09 -1.32 -39.13
CA LEU A 524 8.11 -1.82 -40.51
C LEU A 524 6.76 -1.66 -41.25
N ASN A 525 5.68 -1.40 -40.52
CA ASN A 525 4.33 -1.22 -41.05
C ASN A 525 3.93 0.26 -41.15
N HIS A 526 4.92 1.18 -41.12
CA HIS A 526 4.66 2.62 -41.21
C HIS A 526 3.88 2.98 -42.47
N ASN A 527 3.06 4.01 -42.41
CA ASN A 527 2.19 4.46 -43.46
C ASN A 527 2.06 5.97 -43.51
N THR A 528 1.68 6.52 -44.67
CA THR A 528 1.58 7.98 -44.88
C THR A 528 0.28 8.60 -44.36
N GLY A 529 -0.54 7.84 -43.66
CA GLY A 529 -1.81 8.27 -43.07
C GLY A 529 -2.52 7.07 -42.48
N TYR A 530 -3.75 7.26 -42.06
CA TYR A 530 -4.50 6.20 -41.40
C TYR A 530 -4.90 5.07 -42.36
N ALA A 531 -4.77 3.84 -41.90
CA ALA A 531 -5.23 2.63 -42.59
C ALA A 531 -6.19 1.85 -41.71
N GLN A 532 -7.38 1.54 -42.22
CA GLN A 532 -8.34 0.75 -41.43
C GLN A 532 -7.84 -0.68 -41.25
N LYS A 533 -7.89 -1.16 -40.02
CA LYS A 533 -7.62 -2.55 -39.64
C LYS A 533 -8.91 -3.21 -39.19
N THR A 534 -9.02 -4.52 -39.39
CA THR A 534 -10.20 -5.28 -38.97
C THR A 534 -9.80 -6.63 -38.42
N VAL A 535 -10.49 -7.07 -37.36
CA VAL A 535 -10.28 -8.34 -36.69
C VAL A 535 -11.63 -8.99 -36.40
N ASP A 536 -11.74 -10.28 -36.65
CA ASP A 536 -12.94 -11.07 -36.31
C ASP A 536 -12.86 -11.51 -34.83
N LEU A 537 -13.91 -11.23 -34.08
CA LEU A 537 -14.06 -11.60 -32.68
C LEU A 537 -15.15 -12.66 -32.45
N SER A 538 -15.55 -13.42 -33.47
CA SER A 538 -16.56 -14.47 -33.37
C SER A 538 -16.25 -15.55 -32.33
N ALA A 539 -14.97 -15.85 -32.11
CA ALA A 539 -14.50 -16.76 -31.04
C ALA A 539 -14.83 -16.27 -29.60
N TYR A 540 -15.21 -15.01 -29.47
CA TYR A 540 -15.55 -14.38 -28.19
C TYR A 540 -17.05 -14.13 -28.03
N ALA A 541 -17.89 -14.63 -28.91
CA ALA A 541 -19.35 -14.55 -28.83
C ALA A 541 -19.85 -15.09 -27.48
N GLY A 542 -20.67 -14.32 -26.76
CA GLY A 542 -21.21 -14.65 -25.45
C GLY A 542 -20.22 -14.46 -24.30
N LYS A 543 -19.05 -13.83 -24.52
CA LYS A 543 -18.01 -13.68 -23.50
C LYS A 543 -17.75 -12.20 -23.17
N SER A 544 -17.23 -11.97 -21.97
CA SER A 544 -16.57 -10.71 -21.63
C SER A 544 -15.15 -10.71 -22.20
N VAL A 545 -14.79 -9.63 -22.88
CA VAL A 545 -13.52 -9.50 -23.60
C VAL A 545 -12.85 -8.20 -23.18
N THR A 546 -11.62 -8.29 -22.75
CA THR A 546 -10.72 -7.14 -22.59
C THR A 546 -9.84 -7.04 -23.84
N LEU A 547 -10.08 -6.02 -24.64
CA LEU A 547 -9.21 -5.64 -25.75
C LEU A 547 -8.09 -4.77 -25.20
N THR A 548 -6.85 -5.09 -25.54
CA THR A 548 -5.69 -4.31 -25.12
C THR A 548 -4.76 -4.07 -26.30
N PHE A 549 -4.46 -2.82 -26.55
CA PHE A 549 -3.35 -2.39 -27.38
C PHE A 549 -2.15 -2.09 -26.48
N THR A 550 -1.02 -2.68 -26.80
CA THR A 550 0.24 -2.43 -26.10
C THR A 550 1.27 -1.96 -27.10
N GLY A 551 1.70 -0.73 -27.01
CA GLY A 551 2.84 -0.17 -27.71
C GLY A 551 4.10 -0.40 -26.91
N THR A 552 5.20 -0.75 -27.56
CA THR A 552 6.52 -0.90 -26.94
C THR A 552 7.56 -0.29 -27.87
N GLU A 553 8.25 0.71 -27.37
CA GLU A 553 9.30 1.45 -28.06
C GLU A 553 10.67 1.11 -27.45
N ASP A 554 11.70 0.98 -28.29
CA ASP A 554 13.06 0.76 -27.82
C ASP A 554 13.73 2.07 -27.34
N SER A 555 15.03 2.06 -27.11
CA SER A 555 15.74 3.20 -26.50
C SER A 555 16.29 4.23 -27.52
N GLN A 556 15.97 4.12 -28.82
CA GLN A 556 16.71 4.89 -29.82
C GLN A 556 15.86 5.87 -30.62
N LYS A 557 15.09 5.43 -31.56
CA LYS A 557 14.32 6.28 -32.47
C LYS A 557 12.85 6.12 -32.23
N GLN A 558 12.12 7.22 -32.37
CA GLN A 558 10.69 7.23 -32.12
C GLN A 558 9.90 6.41 -33.14
N THR A 559 8.87 5.72 -32.67
CA THR A 559 7.77 5.18 -33.45
C THR A 559 6.44 5.47 -32.75
N SER A 560 5.59 6.25 -33.38
CA SER A 560 4.24 6.56 -32.91
C SER A 560 3.25 5.55 -33.45
N PHE A 561 2.40 4.99 -32.61
CA PHE A 561 1.24 4.19 -32.99
C PHE A 561 -0.03 4.96 -32.63
N VAL A 562 -0.72 5.46 -33.63
CA VAL A 562 -1.90 6.31 -33.45
C VAL A 562 -3.15 5.54 -33.88
N ILE A 563 -4.06 5.37 -32.92
CA ILE A 563 -5.31 4.62 -33.09
C ILE A 563 -6.48 5.61 -33.02
N ASP A 564 -7.42 5.47 -33.94
CA ASP A 564 -8.64 6.26 -33.91
C ASP A 564 -9.83 5.47 -34.45
N ASP A 565 -11.04 5.99 -34.24
CA ASP A 565 -12.32 5.45 -34.74
C ASP A 565 -12.44 3.93 -34.55
N ALA A 566 -12.14 3.46 -33.32
CA ALA A 566 -12.25 2.06 -32.97
C ALA A 566 -13.71 1.66 -32.77
N ALA A 567 -14.17 0.62 -33.42
CA ALA A 567 -15.54 0.12 -33.32
C ALA A 567 -15.58 -1.40 -33.26
N LEU A 568 -16.32 -1.95 -32.29
CA LEU A 568 -16.69 -3.36 -32.27
C LEU A 568 -18.16 -3.49 -32.66
N ASN A 569 -18.40 -3.75 -33.92
CA ASN A 569 -19.72 -3.91 -34.47
C ASN A 569 -20.16 -5.38 -34.45
N VAL A 570 -21.36 -5.61 -33.94
CA VAL A 570 -22.03 -6.93 -33.95
C VAL A 570 -23.35 -6.84 -34.71
N SER A 571 -23.66 -7.86 -35.47
CA SER A 571 -24.89 -7.92 -36.27
C SER A 571 -25.34 -9.34 -36.58
#